data_8e57ef979283010b67b7293d96be06bc
#
_entry.id   8e57ef979283010b67b7293d96be06bc
#
_cell.length_a   1.000
_cell.length_b   1.000
_cell.length_c   1.000
_cell.angle_alpha   90.00
_cell.angle_beta   90.00
_cell.angle_gamma   90.00
#
_symmetry.space_group_name_H-M   'P 1'
#
loop_
_entity.id
_entity.type
_entity.pdbx_description
1 polymer ?
#
loop_
_entity_poly.entity_id
_entity_poly.type
_entity_poly.pdbx_seq_one_letter_code
_entity_poly.pdbx_strand_id
1 'polypeptide(L)'
;MDLAEYKSRYGGRDDAAPGWDAIDSRVREVYPGQEPKHWGTVIKHVIGGPDPIDGISAYSCTDGGIDHLHFITYGYTSLYYDEEAAGGDYSRFGFEMTFRLASKLPPLEEPMWVCNLLQNIARYVFKTGKWFEPYHWIPANGPVRADHGTDIVGLAFLTDPTLAPIDSPHGRVEFIQAFGITQSELDSFRDTKQTAEAIVEHHRKTNPLLVTDLSRKNG
;
A
#
# COMPACT_ATOMS: atom_id res chain seq x y z
N MET A 1 -2.57 -18.08 16.85
CA MET A 1 -3.95 -18.39 17.30
C MET A 1 -4.34 -19.71 16.68
N ASP A 2 -4.83 -20.70 17.45
CA ASP A 2 -5.35 -21.92 16.87
C ASP A 2 -6.79 -21.77 16.36
N LEU A 3 -7.26 -22.75 15.57
CA LEU A 3 -8.60 -22.67 14.95
C LEU A 3 -9.75 -22.65 15.98
N ALA A 4 -9.60 -23.34 17.11
CA ALA A 4 -10.65 -23.39 18.15
C ALA A 4 -10.79 -22.03 18.84
N GLU A 5 -9.68 -21.40 19.17
CA GLU A 5 -9.65 -20.04 19.72
C GLU A 5 -10.19 -19.03 18.70
N TYR A 6 -9.80 -19.17 17.41
CA TYR A 6 -10.30 -18.31 16.32
C TYR A 6 -11.82 -18.37 16.20
N LYS A 7 -12.39 -19.58 16.15
CA LYS A 7 -13.85 -19.82 16.10
C LYS A 7 -14.56 -19.25 17.33
N SER A 8 -13.98 -19.46 18.51
CA SER A 8 -14.56 -18.96 19.76
C SER A 8 -14.61 -17.42 19.79
N ARG A 9 -13.60 -16.76 19.21
CA ARG A 9 -13.48 -15.30 19.24
C ARG A 9 -14.28 -14.59 18.15
N TYR A 10 -14.35 -15.16 16.96
CA TYR A 10 -14.89 -14.50 15.77
C TYR A 10 -16.09 -15.22 15.16
N GLY A 11 -16.29 -16.49 15.46
CA GLY A 11 -17.39 -17.29 14.91
C GLY A 11 -18.76 -16.79 15.32
N GLY A 12 -19.73 -16.89 14.40
CA GLY A 12 -21.12 -16.46 14.62
C GLY A 12 -21.36 -14.95 14.61
N ARG A 13 -20.36 -14.17 14.20
CA ARG A 13 -20.44 -12.72 14.02
C ARG A 13 -20.39 -12.38 12.55
N ASP A 14 -21.48 -11.89 11.99
CA ASP A 14 -21.58 -11.52 10.57
C ASP A 14 -20.69 -10.32 10.19
N ASP A 15 -20.30 -9.52 11.18
CA ASP A 15 -19.45 -8.33 11.03
C ASP A 15 -17.99 -8.58 11.34
N ALA A 16 -17.58 -9.83 11.62
CA ALA A 16 -16.21 -10.13 12.03
C ALA A 16 -15.21 -9.87 10.91
N ALA A 17 -14.28 -8.97 11.16
CA ALA A 17 -13.21 -8.58 10.23
C ALA A 17 -11.83 -8.61 10.92
N PRO A 18 -11.38 -9.79 11.41
CA PRO A 18 -10.18 -9.88 12.24
C PRO A 18 -8.89 -9.45 11.56
N GLY A 19 -8.77 -9.60 10.24
CA GLY A 19 -7.64 -9.10 9.48
C GLY A 19 -7.66 -7.58 9.37
N TRP A 20 -8.85 -6.98 9.16
CA TRP A 20 -9.03 -5.53 9.16
C TRP A 20 -8.66 -4.93 10.51
N ASP A 21 -9.20 -5.49 11.59
CA ASP A 21 -8.93 -5.04 12.96
C ASP A 21 -7.44 -5.08 13.31
N ALA A 22 -6.71 -6.10 12.81
CA ALA A 22 -5.27 -6.22 13.02
C ALA A 22 -4.48 -5.11 12.31
N ILE A 23 -4.83 -4.79 11.05
CA ILE A 23 -4.23 -3.68 10.30
C ILE A 23 -4.53 -2.36 10.99
N ASP A 24 -5.79 -2.10 11.33
CA ASP A 24 -6.23 -0.88 12.03
C ASP A 24 -5.51 -0.69 13.37
N SER A 25 -5.29 -1.77 14.11
CA SER A 25 -4.55 -1.70 15.39
C SER A 25 -3.13 -1.18 15.17
N ARG A 26 -2.42 -1.68 14.15
CA ARG A 26 -1.07 -1.20 13.80
C ARG A 26 -1.08 0.24 13.33
N VAL A 27 -2.04 0.60 12.49
CA VAL A 27 -2.14 1.95 11.93
C VAL A 27 -2.44 2.98 13.01
N ARG A 28 -3.29 2.64 14.00
CA ARG A 28 -3.57 3.53 15.15
C ARG A 28 -2.36 3.76 16.06
N GLU A 29 -1.40 2.83 16.11
CA GLU A 29 -0.13 3.05 16.84
C GLU A 29 0.71 4.15 16.16
N VAL A 30 0.67 4.24 14.83
CA VAL A 30 1.41 5.24 14.05
C VAL A 30 0.65 6.57 14.00
N TYR A 31 -0.68 6.53 13.93
CA TYR A 31 -1.56 7.70 13.81
C TYR A 31 -2.57 7.79 14.97
N PRO A 32 -2.10 7.95 16.24
CA PRO A 32 -2.97 7.93 17.39
C PRO A 32 -3.99 9.09 17.35
N GLY A 33 -5.28 8.74 17.44
CA GLY A 33 -6.36 9.72 17.47
C GLY A 33 -6.65 10.43 16.15
N GLN A 34 -6.01 10.02 15.05
CA GLN A 34 -6.32 10.56 13.73
C GLN A 34 -7.34 9.66 13.02
N GLU A 35 -8.45 10.28 12.57
CA GLU A 35 -9.42 9.61 11.70
C GLU A 35 -8.96 9.77 10.24
N PRO A 36 -8.82 8.66 9.50
CA PRO A 36 -8.41 8.72 8.11
C PRO A 36 -9.55 9.18 7.20
N LYS A 37 -9.22 9.73 6.05
CA LYS A 37 -10.14 9.70 4.93
C LYS A 37 -10.14 8.29 4.33
N HIS A 38 -11.32 7.68 4.27
CA HIS A 38 -11.48 6.30 3.82
C HIS A 38 -12.35 6.23 2.56
N TRP A 39 -11.92 5.41 1.59
CA TRP A 39 -12.66 5.07 0.38
C TRP A 39 -12.85 3.56 0.35
N GLY A 40 -14.11 3.15 0.44
CA GLY A 40 -14.53 1.75 0.30
C GLY A 40 -14.94 1.42 -1.12
N THR A 41 -14.76 0.16 -1.52
CA THR A 41 -15.25 -0.36 -2.79
C THR A 41 -16.78 -0.57 -2.70
N VAL A 42 -17.51 -0.09 -3.70
CA VAL A 42 -18.97 -0.19 -3.72
C VAL A 42 -19.45 -1.65 -3.85
N ILE A 43 -18.77 -2.42 -4.73
CA ILE A 43 -19.04 -3.84 -4.92
C ILE A 43 -17.77 -4.61 -4.58
N LYS A 44 -17.80 -5.38 -3.49
CA LYS A 44 -16.64 -6.17 -3.04
C LYS A 44 -16.22 -7.19 -4.10
N HIS A 45 -14.93 -7.40 -4.24
CA HIS A 45 -14.37 -8.34 -5.22
C HIS A 45 -14.88 -9.77 -5.03
N VAL A 46 -15.07 -10.22 -3.79
CA VAL A 46 -15.59 -11.55 -3.45
C VAL A 46 -17.00 -11.83 -4.02
N ILE A 47 -17.76 -10.79 -4.31
CA ILE A 47 -19.11 -10.88 -4.93
C ILE A 47 -19.12 -10.40 -6.39
N GLY A 48 -17.94 -10.37 -7.06
CA GLY A 48 -17.83 -10.07 -8.48
C GLY A 48 -17.52 -8.60 -8.82
N GLY A 49 -17.15 -7.77 -7.84
CA GLY A 49 -16.68 -6.42 -8.09
C GLY A 49 -15.36 -6.38 -8.87
N PRO A 50 -15.10 -5.34 -9.67
CA PRO A 50 -13.91 -5.22 -10.49
C PRO A 50 -12.66 -4.86 -9.68
N ASP A 51 -12.84 -4.31 -8.50
CA ASP A 51 -11.79 -3.74 -7.65
C ASP A 51 -11.40 -4.72 -6.53
N PRO A 52 -10.15 -5.23 -6.53
CA PRO A 52 -9.75 -6.27 -5.58
C PRO A 52 -9.55 -5.77 -4.15
N ILE A 53 -9.27 -4.47 -3.96
CA ILE A 53 -9.04 -3.87 -2.64
C ILE A 53 -10.38 -3.37 -2.10
N ASP A 54 -10.76 -3.81 -0.90
CA ASP A 54 -12.02 -3.46 -0.27
C ASP A 54 -12.02 -2.03 0.28
N GLY A 55 -10.85 -1.52 0.69
CA GLY A 55 -10.72 -0.17 1.22
C GLY A 55 -9.33 0.43 1.07
N ILE A 56 -9.28 1.76 1.07
CA ILE A 56 -8.04 2.54 1.10
C ILE A 56 -8.24 3.68 2.09
N SER A 57 -7.35 3.77 3.08
CA SER A 57 -7.34 4.87 4.05
C SER A 57 -6.18 5.81 3.77
N ALA A 58 -6.38 7.13 3.93
CA ALA A 58 -5.34 8.13 3.83
C ALA A 58 -5.23 8.96 5.12
N TYR A 59 -4.02 9.06 5.63
CA TYR A 59 -3.65 9.82 6.82
C TYR A 59 -2.82 11.04 6.43
N SER A 60 -3.08 12.18 7.08
CA SER A 60 -2.30 13.40 6.90
C SER A 60 -1.05 13.35 7.76
N CYS A 61 0.12 13.60 7.17
CA CYS A 61 1.41 13.46 7.84
C CYS A 61 2.28 14.69 7.59
N THR A 62 2.97 15.14 8.64
CA THR A 62 3.96 16.22 8.59
C THR A 62 5.37 15.73 8.93
N ASP A 63 5.52 14.43 9.21
CA ASP A 63 6.78 13.81 9.56
C ASP A 63 7.74 13.74 8.37
N GLY A 64 9.04 13.66 8.67
CA GLY A 64 10.08 13.56 7.65
C GLY A 64 10.34 14.86 6.86
N GLY A 65 9.75 15.99 7.29
CA GLY A 65 9.99 17.30 6.69
C GLY A 65 9.23 17.58 5.39
N ILE A 66 8.34 16.69 4.97
CA ILE A 66 7.50 16.84 3.78
C ILE A 66 6.06 16.56 4.16
N ASP A 67 5.19 17.58 4.03
CA ASP A 67 3.74 17.38 4.19
C ASP A 67 3.23 16.40 3.14
N HIS A 68 2.54 15.35 3.58
CA HIS A 68 2.11 14.28 2.69
C HIS A 68 0.86 13.55 3.19
N LEU A 69 0.24 12.80 2.28
CA LEU A 69 -0.78 11.81 2.60
C LEU A 69 -0.16 10.42 2.57
N HIS A 70 -0.39 9.62 3.60
CA HIS A 70 -0.02 8.21 3.66
C HIS A 70 -1.25 7.35 3.39
N PHE A 71 -1.25 6.65 2.26
CA PHE A 71 -2.30 5.73 1.84
C PHE A 71 -1.97 4.32 2.27
N ILE A 72 -2.98 3.59 2.77
CA ILE A 72 -2.86 2.20 3.23
C ILE A 72 -4.03 1.42 2.63
N THR A 73 -3.75 0.30 1.99
CA THR A 73 -4.77 -0.58 1.40
C THR A 73 -5.30 -1.58 2.41
N TYR A 74 -6.49 -2.11 2.12
CA TYR A 74 -7.14 -3.21 2.82
C TYR A 74 -7.74 -4.14 1.78
N GLY A 75 -7.13 -5.32 1.58
CA GLY A 75 -7.66 -6.30 0.64
C GLY A 75 -6.65 -7.19 -0.06
N TYR A 76 -5.35 -6.91 -0.02
CA TYR A 76 -4.34 -7.89 -0.43
C TYR A 76 -4.28 -9.08 0.53
N THR A 77 -4.67 -8.87 1.78
CA THR A 77 -4.73 -9.88 2.84
C THR A 77 -6.16 -10.34 3.10
N SER A 78 -6.33 -11.42 3.85
CA SER A 78 -7.64 -11.89 4.30
C SER A 78 -8.16 -10.97 5.41
N LEU A 79 -9.26 -10.27 5.15
CA LEU A 79 -9.79 -9.24 6.04
C LEU A 79 -10.88 -9.78 6.97
N TYR A 80 -11.80 -10.59 6.42
CA TYR A 80 -13.01 -11.05 7.09
C TYR A 80 -12.83 -12.42 7.73
N TYR A 81 -13.81 -12.83 8.53
CA TYR A 81 -13.82 -14.16 9.11
C TYR A 81 -13.72 -15.23 8.02
N ASP A 82 -12.71 -16.08 8.14
CA ASP A 82 -12.44 -17.19 7.22
C ASP A 82 -11.68 -18.28 7.98
N GLU A 83 -12.34 -19.43 8.19
CA GLU A 83 -11.76 -20.55 8.92
C GLU A 83 -10.61 -21.21 8.17
N GLU A 84 -10.63 -21.17 6.84
CA GLU A 84 -9.59 -21.77 5.99
C GLU A 84 -8.30 -20.94 6.01
N ALA A 85 -8.44 -19.62 6.21
CA ALA A 85 -7.31 -18.70 6.32
C ALA A 85 -6.71 -18.64 7.74
N ALA A 86 -7.42 -19.15 8.76
CA ALA A 86 -7.00 -19.03 10.15
C ALA A 86 -5.66 -19.75 10.44
N GLY A 87 -4.72 -19.04 11.07
CA GLY A 87 -3.43 -19.57 11.50
C GLY A 87 -2.44 -19.87 10.37
N GLY A 88 -2.64 -19.32 9.18
CA GLY A 88 -1.68 -19.40 8.08
C GLY A 88 -0.33 -18.74 8.39
N ASP A 89 0.72 -19.11 7.66
CA ASP A 89 2.04 -18.45 7.79
C ASP A 89 1.95 -16.99 7.31
N TYR A 90 1.26 -16.76 6.20
CA TYR A 90 0.98 -15.45 5.63
C TYR A 90 -0.52 -15.29 5.34
N SER A 91 -1.02 -14.07 5.54
CA SER A 91 -2.40 -13.73 5.20
C SER A 91 -2.52 -13.49 3.69
N ARG A 92 -3.06 -14.45 2.93
CA ARG A 92 -3.28 -14.41 1.47
C ARG A 92 -2.00 -14.05 0.69
N PHE A 93 -1.87 -12.79 0.17
CA PHE A 93 -0.65 -12.32 -0.51
C PHE A 93 0.47 -11.92 0.47
N GLY A 94 0.21 -11.88 1.77
CA GLY A 94 1.18 -11.60 2.81
C GLY A 94 1.53 -10.13 3.01
N PHE A 95 0.89 -9.19 2.30
CA PHE A 95 1.17 -7.77 2.46
C PHE A 95 -0.06 -6.89 2.21
N GLU A 96 -0.05 -5.68 2.75
CA GLU A 96 -0.85 -4.54 2.28
C GLU A 96 0.07 -3.51 1.63
N MET A 97 -0.45 -2.82 0.61
CA MET A 97 0.32 -1.80 -0.08
C MET A 97 0.14 -0.44 0.56
N THR A 98 1.22 0.34 0.60
CA THR A 98 1.18 1.72 1.03
C THR A 98 1.72 2.66 -0.05
N PHE A 99 1.35 3.93 0.02
CA PHE A 99 1.85 4.97 -0.87
C PHE A 99 1.89 6.32 -0.16
N ARG A 100 2.98 7.06 -0.29
CA ARG A 100 3.09 8.41 0.27
C ARG A 100 3.14 9.43 -0.85
N LEU A 101 2.22 10.40 -0.79
CA LEU A 101 2.11 11.49 -1.76
C LEU A 101 2.38 12.83 -1.11
N ALA A 102 3.38 13.56 -1.58
CA ALA A 102 3.61 14.95 -1.20
C ALA A 102 2.36 15.78 -1.51
N SER A 103 1.83 16.47 -0.51
CA SER A 103 0.57 17.22 -0.61
C SER A 103 0.54 18.34 0.42
N LYS A 104 -0.05 19.48 0.06
CA LYS A 104 -0.48 20.45 1.06
C LYS A 104 -1.54 19.81 1.96
N LEU A 105 -1.56 20.22 3.23
CA LEU A 105 -2.52 19.74 4.20
C LEU A 105 -3.40 20.90 4.71
N PRO A 106 -4.74 20.78 4.62
CA PRO A 106 -5.49 19.71 3.93
C PRO A 106 -5.24 19.75 2.42
N PRO A 107 -5.41 18.60 1.73
CA PRO A 107 -5.22 18.54 0.30
C PRO A 107 -6.24 19.44 -0.43
N LEU A 108 -5.78 20.13 -1.49
CA LEU A 108 -6.63 21.01 -2.28
C LEU A 108 -7.66 20.25 -3.13
N GLU A 109 -7.31 19.00 -3.50
CA GLU A 109 -8.15 18.10 -4.28
C GLU A 109 -8.15 16.72 -3.65
N GLU A 110 -9.24 15.98 -3.83
CA GLU A 110 -9.28 14.56 -3.45
C GLU A 110 -8.36 13.74 -4.35
N PRO A 111 -7.37 13.03 -3.78
CA PRO A 111 -6.38 12.30 -4.56
C PRO A 111 -6.91 10.94 -5.06
N MET A 112 -8.10 10.91 -5.67
CA MET A 112 -8.75 9.71 -6.19
C MET A 112 -7.89 8.94 -7.20
N TRP A 113 -7.00 9.63 -7.90
CA TRP A 113 -6.07 9.00 -8.82
C TRP A 113 -5.11 8.01 -8.10
N VAL A 114 -4.76 8.27 -6.83
CA VAL A 114 -3.96 7.32 -6.03
C VAL A 114 -4.76 6.06 -5.74
N CYS A 115 -6.04 6.18 -5.40
CA CYS A 115 -6.91 5.02 -5.23
C CYS A 115 -6.98 4.18 -6.50
N ASN A 116 -7.13 4.84 -7.66
CA ASN A 116 -7.13 4.17 -8.96
C ASN A 116 -5.78 3.50 -9.28
N LEU A 117 -4.65 4.16 -8.95
CA LEU A 117 -3.30 3.59 -9.10
C LEU A 117 -3.16 2.31 -8.28
N LEU A 118 -3.51 2.35 -6.99
CA LEU A 118 -3.42 1.21 -6.09
C LEU A 118 -4.34 0.06 -6.51
N GLN A 119 -5.57 0.37 -6.96
CA GLN A 119 -6.48 -0.64 -7.52
C GLN A 119 -5.94 -1.27 -8.81
N ASN A 120 -5.28 -0.49 -9.69
CA ASN A 120 -4.66 -1.03 -10.90
C ASN A 120 -3.52 -2.00 -10.58
N ILE A 121 -2.69 -1.67 -9.58
CA ILE A 121 -1.63 -2.57 -9.10
C ILE A 121 -2.25 -3.84 -8.51
N ALA A 122 -3.31 -3.69 -7.73
CA ALA A 122 -4.03 -4.84 -7.15
C ALA A 122 -4.62 -5.75 -8.23
N ARG A 123 -5.26 -5.20 -9.26
CA ARG A 123 -5.76 -6.02 -10.39
C ARG A 123 -4.65 -6.83 -11.04
N TYR A 124 -3.43 -6.26 -11.17
CA TYR A 124 -2.27 -7.00 -11.67
C TYR A 124 -1.92 -8.17 -10.74
N VAL A 125 -1.79 -7.93 -9.43
CA VAL A 125 -1.46 -8.97 -8.44
C VAL A 125 -2.51 -10.08 -8.43
N PHE A 126 -3.78 -9.73 -8.35
CA PHE A 126 -4.88 -10.70 -8.29
C PHE A 126 -5.03 -11.52 -9.58
N LYS A 127 -4.79 -10.90 -10.73
CA LYS A 127 -4.86 -11.57 -12.04
C LYS A 127 -3.68 -12.52 -12.28
N THR A 128 -2.49 -12.14 -11.82
CA THR A 128 -1.25 -12.87 -12.17
C THR A 128 -0.76 -13.78 -11.06
N GLY A 129 -1.21 -13.58 -9.81
CA GLY A 129 -0.67 -14.24 -8.62
C GLY A 129 0.74 -13.79 -8.24
N LYS A 130 1.29 -12.77 -8.93
CA LYS A 130 2.61 -12.22 -8.62
C LYS A 130 2.47 -11.15 -7.55
N TRP A 131 3.40 -11.15 -6.59
CA TRP A 131 3.45 -10.17 -5.52
C TRP A 131 4.70 -9.30 -5.63
N PHE A 132 4.78 -8.27 -4.79
CA PHE A 132 5.91 -7.36 -4.73
C PHE A 132 6.73 -7.61 -3.47
N GLU A 133 8.05 -7.52 -3.64
CA GLU A 133 9.05 -7.57 -2.58
C GLU A 133 9.87 -6.27 -2.61
N PRO A 134 10.57 -5.95 -1.51
CA PRO A 134 11.46 -4.79 -1.50
C PRO A 134 12.42 -4.80 -2.69
N TYR A 135 12.58 -3.63 -3.30
CA TYR A 135 13.43 -3.35 -4.47
C TYR A 135 12.95 -3.96 -5.80
N HIS A 136 11.75 -4.59 -5.84
CA HIS A 136 11.07 -4.79 -7.10
C HIS A 136 10.66 -3.43 -7.70
N TRP A 137 10.45 -3.38 -8.99
CA TRP A 137 9.98 -2.19 -9.68
C TRP A 137 9.11 -2.53 -10.89
N ILE A 138 8.25 -1.59 -11.26
CA ILE A 138 7.41 -1.70 -12.46
C ILE A 138 7.34 -0.37 -13.21
N PRO A 139 7.28 -0.37 -14.55
CA PRO A 139 6.90 0.80 -15.31
C PRO A 139 5.39 1.02 -15.20
N ALA A 140 4.96 2.28 -15.12
CA ALA A 140 3.55 2.65 -15.17
C ALA A 140 3.02 2.76 -16.61
N ASN A 141 3.91 2.63 -17.62
CA ASN A 141 3.63 2.80 -19.05
C ASN A 141 3.09 4.20 -19.39
N GLY A 142 3.54 5.19 -18.67
CA GLY A 142 3.18 6.61 -18.79
C GLY A 142 3.25 7.29 -17.44
N PRO A 143 2.89 8.58 -17.34
CA PRO A 143 2.83 9.28 -16.06
C PRO A 143 1.89 8.56 -15.08
N VAL A 144 2.31 8.44 -13.80
CA VAL A 144 1.48 7.82 -12.75
C VAL A 144 0.18 8.59 -12.50
N ARG A 145 0.15 9.88 -12.87
CA ARG A 145 -1.03 10.74 -12.91
C ARG A 145 -1.17 11.34 -14.32
N ALA A 146 -2.14 10.89 -15.09
CA ALA A 146 -2.28 11.20 -16.52
C ALA A 146 -2.59 12.68 -16.80
N ASP A 147 -3.32 13.36 -15.90
CA ASP A 147 -3.73 14.77 -16.04
C ASP A 147 -2.72 15.76 -15.43
N HIS A 148 -1.53 15.30 -15.06
CA HIS A 148 -0.49 16.07 -14.40
C HIS A 148 0.85 15.92 -15.12
N GLY A 149 1.52 17.02 -15.40
CA GLY A 149 2.82 17.04 -16.07
C GLY A 149 3.97 16.52 -15.19
N THR A 150 3.88 15.28 -14.72
CA THR A 150 4.89 14.63 -13.89
C THR A 150 5.84 13.77 -14.72
N ASP A 151 7.11 13.72 -14.30
CA ASP A 151 8.11 12.80 -14.85
C ASP A 151 8.14 11.45 -14.12
N ILE A 152 7.26 11.25 -13.14
CA ILE A 152 7.12 9.96 -12.44
C ILE A 152 6.34 8.99 -13.33
N VAL A 153 7.04 7.95 -13.81
CA VAL A 153 6.52 6.99 -14.80
C VAL A 153 6.70 5.54 -14.40
N GLY A 154 7.13 5.30 -13.19
CA GLY A 154 7.29 3.95 -12.63
C GLY A 154 7.19 3.96 -11.12
N LEU A 155 7.22 2.78 -10.54
CA LEU A 155 7.18 2.56 -9.10
C LEU A 155 8.29 1.58 -8.70
N ALA A 156 9.01 1.90 -7.64
CA ALA A 156 9.85 0.98 -6.88
C ALA A 156 9.14 0.59 -5.59
N PHE A 157 9.31 -0.63 -5.14
CA PHE A 157 8.68 -1.16 -3.94
C PHE A 157 9.71 -1.32 -2.83
N LEU A 158 9.28 -1.09 -1.59
CA LEU A 158 10.13 -1.19 -0.41
C LEU A 158 9.27 -1.51 0.83
N THR A 159 9.91 -1.97 1.89
CA THR A 159 9.22 -2.08 3.18
C THR A 159 8.83 -0.68 3.67
N ASP A 160 7.57 -0.49 4.11
CA ASP A 160 7.12 0.79 4.65
C ASP A 160 8.00 1.20 5.84
N PRO A 161 8.53 2.43 5.86
CA PRO A 161 9.46 2.87 6.90
C PRO A 161 8.83 3.06 8.28
N THR A 162 7.51 3.10 8.40
CA THR A 162 6.79 3.38 9.66
C THR A 162 5.88 2.24 10.13
N LEU A 163 5.34 1.47 9.20
CA LEU A 163 4.46 0.35 9.50
C LEU A 163 5.26 -0.96 9.59
N ALA A 164 5.59 -1.36 10.82
CA ALA A 164 6.21 -2.67 11.04
C ALA A 164 5.22 -3.80 10.72
N PRO A 165 5.71 -4.97 10.26
CA PRO A 165 4.88 -6.14 10.03
C PRO A 165 4.06 -6.53 11.25
N ILE A 166 2.92 -7.19 11.00
CA ILE A 166 2.02 -7.69 12.07
C ILE A 166 1.72 -9.16 11.86
N ASP A 167 1.38 -9.83 12.96
CA ASP A 167 0.79 -11.16 12.97
C ASP A 167 -0.73 -11.01 13.12
N SER A 168 -1.46 -11.19 12.02
CA SER A 168 -2.92 -11.21 12.04
C SER A 168 -3.44 -12.61 12.40
N PRO A 169 -4.73 -12.77 12.72
CA PRO A 169 -5.33 -14.10 12.88
C PRO A 169 -5.24 -15.01 11.65
N HIS A 170 -5.02 -14.43 10.47
CA HIS A 170 -4.87 -15.13 9.19
C HIS A 170 -3.42 -15.33 8.75
N GLY A 171 -2.45 -14.97 9.61
CA GLY A 171 -1.02 -15.02 9.32
C GLY A 171 -0.37 -13.65 9.22
N ARG A 172 0.92 -13.66 8.86
CA ARG A 172 1.76 -12.47 8.78
C ARG A 172 1.32 -11.52 7.67
N VAL A 173 1.36 -10.23 7.97
CA VAL A 173 1.12 -9.12 7.03
C VAL A 173 2.31 -8.18 7.05
N GLU A 174 2.94 -7.99 5.88
CA GLU A 174 3.95 -6.98 5.63
C GLU A 174 3.28 -5.69 5.12
N PHE A 175 3.98 -4.56 5.20
CA PHE A 175 3.55 -3.31 4.54
C PHE A 175 4.57 -2.94 3.49
N ILE A 176 4.15 -2.94 2.23
CA ILE A 176 5.01 -2.65 1.07
C ILE A 176 4.64 -1.29 0.50
N GLN A 177 5.57 -0.34 0.61
CA GLN A 177 5.38 1.00 0.07
C GLN A 177 5.77 1.05 -1.41
N ALA A 178 4.89 1.59 -2.24
CA ALA A 178 5.24 2.00 -3.59
C ALA A 178 5.81 3.43 -3.57
N PHE A 179 6.94 3.64 -4.24
CA PHE A 179 7.62 4.92 -4.37
C PHE A 179 7.77 5.27 -5.84
N GLY A 180 7.33 6.47 -6.21
CA GLY A 180 7.39 6.94 -7.60
C GLY A 180 8.83 7.14 -8.09
N ILE A 181 9.15 6.65 -9.28
CA ILE A 181 10.44 6.81 -9.96
C ILE A 181 10.29 7.54 -11.28
N THR A 182 11.31 8.33 -11.63
CA THR A 182 11.36 9.10 -12.88
C THR A 182 11.74 8.21 -14.07
N GLN A 183 11.63 8.76 -15.29
CA GLN A 183 12.04 8.05 -16.51
C GLN A 183 13.54 7.73 -16.49
N SER A 184 14.39 8.66 -16.07
CA SER A 184 15.85 8.44 -16.00
C SER A 184 16.23 7.34 -15.01
N GLU A 185 15.54 7.26 -13.86
CA GLU A 185 15.72 6.19 -12.88
C GLU A 185 15.27 4.84 -13.45
N LEU A 186 14.09 4.80 -14.08
CA LEU A 186 13.57 3.61 -14.74
C LEU A 186 14.49 3.07 -15.83
N ASP A 187 15.05 3.97 -16.65
CA ASP A 187 16.00 3.60 -17.70
C ASP A 187 17.32 3.08 -17.11
N SER A 188 17.76 3.64 -15.97
CA SER A 188 18.93 3.12 -15.23
C SER A 188 18.75 1.67 -14.78
N PHE A 189 17.53 1.29 -14.37
CA PHE A 189 17.22 -0.11 -14.01
C PHE A 189 17.25 -1.03 -15.23
N ARG A 190 16.64 -0.60 -16.35
CA ARG A 190 16.59 -1.37 -17.60
C ARG A 190 18.00 -1.58 -18.19
N ASP A 191 18.82 -0.55 -18.12
CA ASP A 191 20.19 -0.58 -18.61
C ASP A 191 21.16 -1.27 -17.64
N THR A 192 20.68 -1.76 -16.49
CA THR A 192 21.50 -2.37 -15.41
C THR A 192 22.62 -1.47 -14.89
N LYS A 193 22.51 -0.15 -15.06
CA LYS A 193 23.48 0.83 -14.57
C LYS A 193 23.40 1.02 -13.06
N GLN A 194 22.16 0.94 -12.53
CA GLN A 194 21.88 1.04 -11.10
C GLN A 194 20.80 0.03 -10.69
N THR A 195 20.83 -0.39 -9.44
CA THR A 195 19.77 -1.22 -8.86
C THR A 195 18.66 -0.34 -8.26
N ALA A 196 17.44 -0.88 -8.16
CA ALA A 196 16.36 -0.19 -7.47
C ALA A 196 16.72 0.11 -6.01
N GLU A 197 17.45 -0.79 -5.34
CA GLU A 197 17.97 -0.58 -4.00
C GLU A 197 18.86 0.67 -3.91
N ALA A 198 19.84 0.80 -4.82
CA ALA A 198 20.77 1.93 -4.81
C ALA A 198 20.05 3.27 -4.99
N ILE A 199 19.04 3.34 -5.86
CA ILE A 199 18.23 4.54 -6.07
C ILE A 199 17.34 4.84 -4.87
N VAL A 200 16.63 3.84 -4.33
CA VAL A 200 15.79 4.00 -3.14
C VAL A 200 16.64 4.50 -1.96
N GLU A 201 17.80 3.88 -1.71
CA GLU A 201 18.67 4.29 -0.61
C GLU A 201 19.34 5.65 -0.84
N HIS A 202 19.53 6.05 -2.11
CA HIS A 202 19.96 7.43 -2.41
C HIS A 202 18.88 8.44 -2.01
N HIS A 203 17.62 8.21 -2.38
CA HIS A 203 16.51 9.08 -2.01
C HIS A 203 16.27 9.12 -0.50
N ARG A 204 16.43 8.00 0.19
CA ARG A 204 16.23 7.90 1.63
C ARG A 204 17.10 8.87 2.45
N LYS A 205 18.25 9.28 1.93
CA LYS A 205 19.17 10.25 2.61
C LYS A 205 18.55 11.63 2.82
N THR A 206 17.67 12.07 1.92
CA THR A 206 17.01 13.38 1.97
C THR A 206 15.50 13.31 2.12
N ASN A 207 14.93 12.13 1.90
CA ASN A 207 13.51 11.82 1.98
C ASN A 207 13.34 10.48 2.72
N PRO A 208 13.52 10.44 4.05
CA PRO A 208 13.58 9.19 4.81
C PRO A 208 12.31 8.37 4.75
N LEU A 209 11.15 9.00 4.52
CA LEU A 209 9.87 8.33 4.36
C LEU A 209 9.55 7.98 2.91
N LEU A 210 10.44 8.32 1.97
CA LEU A 210 10.25 8.06 0.54
C LEU A 210 8.89 8.54 0.03
N VAL A 211 8.57 9.80 0.36
CA VAL A 211 7.37 10.47 -0.10
C VAL A 211 7.49 10.74 -1.60
N THR A 212 6.51 10.29 -2.38
CA THR A 212 6.47 10.58 -3.82
C THR A 212 6.05 12.02 -4.06
N ASP A 213 6.94 12.79 -4.67
CA ASP A 213 6.67 14.16 -5.12
C ASP A 213 6.50 14.17 -6.65
N LEU A 214 5.30 14.54 -7.11
CA LEU A 214 4.99 14.62 -8.54
C LEU A 214 5.73 15.74 -9.27
N SER A 215 6.29 16.70 -8.54
CA SER A 215 7.10 17.79 -9.12
C SER A 215 8.55 17.38 -9.42
N ARG A 216 8.98 16.21 -8.93
CA ARG A 216 10.33 15.68 -9.16
C ARG A 216 10.56 15.46 -10.66
N LYS A 217 11.68 15.98 -11.15
CA LYS A 217 12.07 15.94 -12.55
C LYS A 217 13.15 14.88 -12.82
N ASN A 218 13.28 14.50 -14.09
CA ASN A 218 14.40 13.75 -14.56
C ASN A 218 15.72 14.48 -14.22
N GLY A 219 16.67 13.78 -13.63
CA GLY A 219 18.01 14.27 -13.34
C GLY A 219 18.97 14.03 -14.50
#